data_2019496f47b2ad8dc50b557ad66b9dc2
#
_entry.id   2019496f47b2ad8dc50b557ad66b9dc2
#
_cell.length_a   1.000
_cell.length_b   1.000
_cell.length_c   1.000
_cell.angle_alpha   90.00
_cell.angle_beta   90.00
_cell.angle_gamma   90.00
#
_symmetry.space_group_name_H-M   'P 1'
#
loop_
_entity.id
_entity.type
_entity.pdbx_description
1 polymer ?
#
loop_
_entity_poly.entity_id
_entity_poly.type
_entity_poly.pdbx_seq_one_letter_code
_entity_poly.pdbx_strand_id
1 'polypeptide(L)'
;FCPLVPLSDALCITWQKEITMDYGGVRLWGSVAFVIGSALTGKLVSLFDYRAILLLLSLGVASMLLGMLLKPSVMPQGESRHQEGAGVAAWLSLIRQSWRFLACVCLLQGAHAAYYGFSAIYWQEAGYSASAVGYLWSLGVVAEVVIFALSKKVFSRFSARELLLLSAVCGLIRWTLMGATTALPWLIVTQILHCGTFTVCHLAAMRYI
;
A
#
# COMPACT_ATOMS: atom_id res chain seq x y z
N PHE A 1 2.28 -7.69 -10.80
CA PHE A 1 2.08 -7.58 -9.35
C PHE A 1 0.91 -6.68 -8.93
N CYS A 2 0.52 -5.67 -9.72
CA CYS A 2 -0.55 -4.72 -9.35
C CYS A 2 -1.90 -5.36 -8.95
N PRO A 3 -2.40 -6.43 -9.58
CA PRO A 3 -3.69 -7.02 -9.21
C PRO A 3 -3.62 -7.94 -7.98
N LEU A 4 -2.43 -8.36 -7.51
CA LEU A 4 -2.30 -9.33 -6.42
C LEU A 4 -2.89 -8.83 -5.10
N VAL A 5 -2.63 -7.58 -4.73
CA VAL A 5 -3.11 -7.04 -3.45
C VAL A 5 -4.64 -6.95 -3.43
N PRO A 6 -5.32 -6.28 -4.39
CA PRO A 6 -6.78 -6.21 -4.37
C PRO A 6 -7.45 -7.58 -4.54
N LEU A 7 -6.85 -8.50 -5.30
CA LEU A 7 -7.39 -9.88 -5.41
C LEU A 7 -7.24 -10.65 -4.10
N SER A 8 -6.10 -10.51 -3.41
CA SER A 8 -5.89 -11.12 -2.10
C SER A 8 -6.85 -10.56 -1.05
N ASP A 9 -7.08 -9.24 -1.08
CA ASP A 9 -8.02 -8.57 -0.18
C ASP A 9 -9.46 -9.06 -0.45
N ALA A 10 -9.87 -9.14 -1.72
CA ALA A 10 -11.17 -9.67 -2.10
C ALA A 10 -11.35 -11.14 -1.69
N LEU A 11 -10.30 -11.96 -1.85
CA LEU A 11 -10.28 -13.36 -1.43
C LEU A 11 -10.43 -13.47 0.10
N CYS A 12 -9.70 -12.66 0.87
CA CYS A 12 -9.81 -12.63 2.32
C CYS A 12 -11.22 -12.24 2.79
N ILE A 13 -11.83 -11.22 2.16
CA ILE A 13 -13.20 -10.79 2.47
C ILE A 13 -14.21 -11.90 2.17
N THR A 14 -14.03 -12.62 1.06
CA THR A 14 -14.86 -13.77 0.72
C THR A 14 -14.71 -14.87 1.75
N TRP A 15 -13.49 -15.16 2.17
CA TRP A 15 -13.19 -16.18 3.19
C TRP A 15 -13.77 -15.85 4.57
N GLN A 16 -13.82 -14.57 4.96
CA GLN A 16 -14.44 -14.14 6.23
C GLN A 16 -15.91 -14.51 6.34
N LYS A 17 -16.60 -14.78 5.23
CA LYS A 17 -17.99 -15.25 5.25
C LYS A 17 -18.11 -16.72 5.67
N GLU A 18 -17.05 -17.49 5.47
CA GLU A 18 -17.02 -18.94 5.69
C GLU A 18 -16.32 -19.32 7.01
N ILE A 19 -15.30 -18.54 7.39
CA ILE A 19 -14.48 -18.79 8.58
C ILE A 19 -14.37 -17.53 9.43
N THR A 20 -14.28 -17.71 10.74
CA THR A 20 -13.96 -16.61 11.66
C THR A 20 -12.49 -16.20 11.51
N MET A 21 -12.24 -15.17 10.70
CA MET A 21 -10.91 -14.65 10.44
C MET A 21 -10.88 -13.15 10.68
N ASP A 22 -9.89 -12.66 11.40
CA ASP A 22 -9.64 -11.22 11.50
C ASP A 22 -8.82 -10.74 10.30
N TYR A 23 -9.48 -10.08 9.35
CA TYR A 23 -8.84 -9.50 8.18
C TYR A 23 -7.70 -8.53 8.57
N GLY A 24 -7.92 -7.70 9.61
CA GLY A 24 -6.91 -6.76 10.08
C GLY A 24 -5.63 -7.46 10.55
N GLY A 25 -5.77 -8.56 11.28
CA GLY A 25 -4.65 -9.39 11.71
C GLY A 25 -3.91 -10.03 10.54
N VAL A 26 -4.63 -10.59 9.57
CA VAL A 26 -4.00 -11.17 8.36
C VAL A 26 -3.27 -10.09 7.55
N ARG A 27 -3.88 -8.94 7.35
CA ARG A 27 -3.31 -7.81 6.61
C ARG A 27 -2.06 -7.25 7.27
N LEU A 28 -2.02 -7.24 8.62
CA LEU A 28 -0.86 -6.82 9.41
C LEU A 28 0.40 -7.62 9.05
N TRP A 29 0.28 -8.95 8.89
CA TRP A 29 1.42 -9.79 8.51
C TRP A 29 2.01 -9.42 7.15
N GLY A 30 1.21 -8.96 6.21
CA GLY A 30 1.70 -8.43 4.93
C GLY A 30 2.57 -7.19 5.14
N SER A 31 2.18 -6.28 6.02
CA SER A 31 2.96 -5.09 6.36
C SER A 31 4.25 -5.44 7.10
N VAL A 32 4.21 -6.40 8.04
CA VAL A 32 5.40 -6.92 8.73
C VAL A 32 6.37 -7.55 7.74
N ALA A 33 5.87 -8.38 6.82
CA ALA A 33 6.68 -8.99 5.78
C ALA A 33 7.33 -7.94 4.87
N PHE A 34 6.62 -6.86 4.53
CA PHE A 34 7.18 -5.75 3.76
C PHE A 34 8.29 -5.02 4.51
N VAL A 35 8.10 -4.70 5.79
CA VAL A 35 9.13 -4.04 6.62
C VAL A 35 10.39 -4.88 6.70
N ILE A 36 10.25 -6.17 7.00
CA ILE A 36 11.39 -7.10 7.05
C ILE A 36 12.04 -7.24 5.67
N GLY A 37 11.23 -7.43 4.64
CA GLY A 37 11.68 -7.61 3.26
C GLY A 37 12.46 -6.41 2.73
N SER A 38 11.96 -5.17 2.95
CA SER A 38 12.63 -3.95 2.49
C SER A 38 13.95 -3.70 3.22
N ALA A 39 13.98 -3.91 4.54
CA ALA A 39 15.21 -3.78 5.35
C ALA A 39 16.25 -4.85 4.94
N LEU A 40 15.82 -6.11 4.79
CA LEU A 40 16.68 -7.23 4.37
C LEU A 40 17.23 -7.01 2.96
N THR A 41 16.37 -6.61 2.02
CA THR A 41 16.77 -6.33 0.64
C THR A 41 17.81 -5.22 0.59
N GLY A 42 17.58 -4.10 1.31
CA GLY A 42 18.53 -3.01 1.38
C GLY A 42 19.90 -3.45 1.91
N LYS A 43 19.92 -4.29 2.96
CA LYS A 43 21.15 -4.85 3.53
C LYS A 43 21.86 -5.82 2.56
N LEU A 44 21.11 -6.72 1.92
CA LEU A 44 21.68 -7.68 0.99
C LEU A 44 22.23 -7.00 -0.27
N VAL A 45 21.58 -5.98 -0.79
CA VAL A 45 22.09 -5.17 -1.90
C VAL A 45 23.39 -4.45 -1.52
N SER A 46 23.50 -3.95 -0.29
CA SER A 46 24.75 -3.35 0.20
C SER A 46 25.91 -4.34 0.31
N LEU A 47 25.63 -5.64 0.50
CA LEU A 47 26.65 -6.68 0.67
C LEU A 47 26.98 -7.43 -0.64
N PHE A 48 25.99 -7.68 -1.48
CA PHE A 48 26.06 -8.60 -2.63
C PHE A 48 25.74 -7.93 -3.98
N ASP A 49 25.59 -6.60 -3.99
CA ASP A 49 25.22 -5.83 -5.16
C ASP A 49 23.76 -6.07 -5.63
N TYR A 50 23.35 -5.39 -6.71
CA TYR A 50 22.00 -5.43 -7.28
C TYR A 50 21.53 -6.82 -7.73
N ARG A 51 22.45 -7.76 -7.95
CA ARG A 51 22.11 -9.16 -8.25
C ARG A 51 21.29 -9.82 -7.16
N ALA A 52 21.44 -9.38 -5.90
CA ALA A 52 20.64 -9.85 -4.79
C ALA A 52 19.13 -9.60 -4.98
N ILE A 53 18.74 -8.53 -5.68
CA ILE A 53 17.33 -8.21 -5.95
C ILE A 53 16.67 -9.32 -6.76
N LEU A 54 17.33 -9.79 -7.84
CA LEU A 54 16.77 -10.83 -8.69
C LEU A 54 16.63 -12.15 -7.93
N LEU A 55 17.63 -12.51 -7.11
CA LEU A 55 17.58 -13.71 -6.29
C LEU A 55 16.44 -13.64 -5.26
N LEU A 56 16.26 -12.50 -4.56
CA LEU A 56 15.20 -12.32 -3.59
C LEU A 56 13.81 -12.35 -4.24
N LEU A 57 13.65 -11.73 -5.41
CA LEU A 57 12.42 -11.81 -6.18
C LEU A 57 12.08 -13.23 -6.59
N SER A 58 13.08 -13.97 -7.11
CA SER A 58 12.91 -15.38 -7.49
C SER A 58 12.54 -16.25 -6.30
N LEU A 59 13.20 -16.04 -5.15
CA LEU A 59 12.89 -16.75 -3.91
C LEU A 59 11.48 -16.45 -3.40
N GLY A 60 11.06 -15.18 -3.48
CA GLY A 60 9.71 -14.74 -3.11
C GLY A 60 8.64 -15.39 -3.98
N VAL A 61 8.86 -15.43 -5.30
CA VAL A 61 7.93 -16.10 -6.23
C VAL A 61 7.89 -17.61 -5.97
N ALA A 62 9.06 -18.24 -5.77
CA ALA A 62 9.13 -19.66 -5.45
C ALA A 62 8.40 -20.00 -4.15
N SER A 63 8.59 -19.18 -3.10
CA SER A 63 7.90 -19.35 -1.81
C SER A 63 6.37 -19.21 -1.97
N MET A 64 5.92 -18.25 -2.79
CA MET A 64 4.49 -18.10 -3.10
C MET A 64 3.94 -19.33 -3.81
N LEU A 65 4.64 -19.85 -4.82
CA LEU A 65 4.24 -21.07 -5.54
C LEU A 65 4.16 -22.27 -4.61
N LEU A 66 5.15 -22.46 -3.74
CA LEU A 66 5.14 -23.53 -2.73
C LEU A 66 3.97 -23.36 -1.76
N GLY A 67 3.67 -22.14 -1.33
CA GLY A 67 2.49 -21.86 -0.49
C GLY A 67 1.17 -22.21 -1.15
N MET A 68 1.06 -22.00 -2.47
CA MET A 68 -0.15 -22.35 -3.23
C MET A 68 -0.37 -23.87 -3.38
N LEU A 69 0.66 -24.70 -3.16
CA LEU A 69 0.51 -26.16 -3.13
C LEU A 69 -0.19 -26.64 -1.85
N LEU A 70 -0.23 -25.82 -0.81
CA LEU A 70 -0.94 -26.11 0.44
C LEU A 70 -2.44 -25.87 0.20
N LYS A 71 -3.23 -26.95 0.19
CA LYS A 71 -4.69 -26.84 0.05
C LYS A 71 -5.29 -26.35 1.36
N PRO A 72 -6.05 -25.24 1.37
CA PRO A 72 -6.79 -24.82 2.55
C PRO A 72 -7.89 -25.82 2.88
N SER A 73 -8.21 -25.98 4.16
CA SER A 73 -9.28 -26.87 4.63
C SER A 73 -10.67 -26.42 4.19
N VAL A 74 -10.86 -25.11 4.06
CA VAL A 74 -12.09 -24.50 3.59
C VAL A 74 -11.75 -23.64 2.37
N MET A 75 -12.40 -23.94 1.24
CA MET A 75 -12.26 -23.14 0.02
C MET A 75 -13.25 -21.98 0.05
N PRO A 76 -12.82 -20.75 -0.24
CA PRO A 76 -13.74 -19.63 -0.32
C PRO A 76 -14.71 -19.85 -1.48
N GLN A 77 -16.00 -19.94 -1.17
CA GLN A 77 -17.05 -20.02 -2.18
C GLN A 77 -17.57 -18.61 -2.44
N GLY A 78 -17.26 -18.07 -3.61
CA GLY A 78 -17.93 -16.86 -4.09
C GLY A 78 -19.42 -17.17 -4.25
N GLU A 79 -20.30 -16.28 -3.80
CA GLU A 79 -21.71 -16.39 -4.16
C GLU A 79 -21.80 -16.44 -5.69
N SER A 80 -22.20 -17.58 -6.23
CA SER A 80 -22.67 -17.70 -7.62
C SER A 80 -24.04 -17.02 -7.74
N ARG A 81 -24.10 -15.73 -7.39
CA ARG A 81 -25.18 -14.90 -7.87
C ARG A 81 -24.99 -14.86 -9.38
N HIS A 82 -25.96 -15.40 -10.11
CA HIS A 82 -26.33 -14.91 -11.41
C HIS A 82 -26.73 -13.41 -11.23
N GLN A 83 -25.75 -12.56 -10.89
CA GLN A 83 -25.87 -11.17 -11.20
C GLN A 83 -25.73 -11.16 -12.73
N GLU A 84 -26.87 -11.02 -13.41
CA GLU A 84 -26.90 -10.43 -14.73
C GLU A 84 -25.95 -9.26 -14.64
N GLY A 85 -24.80 -9.34 -15.32
CA GLY A 85 -23.71 -8.40 -15.14
C GLY A 85 -24.27 -7.00 -15.26
N ALA A 86 -24.04 -6.16 -14.26
CA ALA A 86 -24.49 -4.78 -14.29
C ALA A 86 -24.12 -4.22 -15.66
N GLY A 87 -25.10 -3.95 -16.51
CA GLY A 87 -24.86 -3.61 -17.91
C GLY A 87 -23.88 -2.43 -17.98
N VAL A 88 -23.13 -2.30 -19.05
CA VAL A 88 -22.15 -1.19 -19.27
C VAL A 88 -22.74 0.17 -18.88
N ALA A 89 -24.04 0.38 -19.10
CA ALA A 89 -24.75 1.58 -18.69
C ALA A 89 -24.75 1.83 -17.18
N ALA A 90 -24.89 0.79 -16.36
CA ALA A 90 -24.84 0.92 -14.90
C ALA A 90 -23.42 1.30 -14.42
N TRP A 91 -22.39 0.69 -15.00
CA TRP A 91 -20.99 1.05 -14.73
C TRP A 91 -20.68 2.50 -15.13
N LEU A 92 -21.12 2.93 -16.30
CA LEU A 92 -20.94 4.30 -16.76
C LEU A 92 -21.68 5.31 -15.86
N SER A 93 -22.86 4.97 -15.36
CA SER A 93 -23.61 5.83 -14.43
C SER A 93 -22.86 5.96 -13.09
N LEU A 94 -22.31 4.88 -12.54
CA LEU A 94 -21.50 4.89 -11.32
C LEU A 94 -20.24 5.75 -11.49
N ILE A 95 -19.51 5.55 -12.60
CA ILE A 95 -18.32 6.36 -12.91
C ILE A 95 -18.70 7.85 -13.03
N ARG A 96 -19.78 8.15 -13.74
CA ARG A 96 -20.26 9.53 -13.92
C ARG A 96 -20.67 10.18 -12.58
N GLN A 97 -21.23 9.41 -11.66
CA GLN A 97 -21.62 9.90 -10.33
C GLN A 97 -20.41 10.12 -9.42
N SER A 98 -19.41 9.23 -9.50
CA SER A 98 -18.25 9.21 -8.61
C SER A 98 -16.98 9.79 -9.23
N TRP A 99 -17.00 10.34 -10.45
CA TRP A 99 -15.79 10.70 -11.20
C TRP A 99 -14.86 11.67 -10.45
N ARG A 100 -15.43 12.65 -9.73
CA ARG A 100 -14.63 13.62 -8.97
C ARG A 100 -13.83 12.95 -7.86
N PHE A 101 -14.49 12.06 -7.13
CA PHE A 101 -13.86 11.27 -6.10
C PHE A 101 -12.78 10.34 -6.68
N LEU A 102 -13.12 9.61 -7.74
CA LEU A 102 -12.18 8.72 -8.43
C LEU A 102 -10.97 9.48 -8.98
N ALA A 103 -11.18 10.66 -9.57
CA ALA A 103 -10.10 11.52 -10.05
C ALA A 103 -9.18 11.98 -8.90
N CYS A 104 -9.75 12.42 -7.76
CA CYS A 104 -8.95 12.81 -6.60
C CYS A 104 -8.11 11.65 -6.07
N VAL A 105 -8.72 10.48 -5.88
CA VAL A 105 -8.00 9.27 -5.40
C VAL A 105 -6.94 8.86 -6.41
N CYS A 106 -7.25 8.86 -7.70
CA CYS A 106 -6.31 8.51 -8.76
C CYS A 106 -5.09 9.45 -8.78
N LEU A 107 -5.30 10.76 -8.65
CA LEU A 107 -4.22 11.74 -8.61
C LEU A 107 -3.36 11.58 -7.33
N LEU A 108 -3.98 11.41 -6.17
CA LEU A 108 -3.29 11.23 -4.90
C LEU A 108 -2.46 9.94 -4.88
N GLN A 109 -3.03 8.84 -5.36
CA GLN A 109 -2.32 7.55 -5.42
C GLN A 109 -1.32 7.52 -6.58
N GLY A 110 -1.66 8.09 -7.73
CA GLY A 110 -0.79 8.18 -8.90
C GLY A 110 0.50 8.97 -8.62
N ALA A 111 0.44 9.98 -7.74
CA ALA A 111 1.62 10.73 -7.30
C ALA A 111 2.69 9.85 -6.63
N HIS A 112 2.31 8.68 -6.10
CA HIS A 112 3.26 7.72 -5.55
C HIS A 112 4.06 6.95 -6.62
N ALA A 113 3.64 6.94 -7.87
CA ALA A 113 4.31 6.18 -8.91
C ALA A 113 5.78 6.61 -9.11
N ALA A 114 6.03 7.93 -9.15
CA ALA A 114 7.38 8.47 -9.22
C ALA A 114 8.21 8.12 -7.97
N TYR A 115 7.61 8.19 -6.79
CA TYR A 115 8.25 7.80 -5.54
C TYR A 115 8.65 6.32 -5.56
N TYR A 116 7.75 5.42 -5.91
CA TYR A 116 8.04 3.98 -5.97
C TYR A 116 9.07 3.61 -7.04
N GLY A 117 9.07 4.32 -8.16
CA GLY A 117 10.01 4.04 -9.25
C GLY A 117 11.41 4.61 -9.04
N PHE A 118 11.53 5.77 -8.42
CA PHE A 118 12.76 6.55 -8.49
C PHE A 118 13.36 6.95 -7.13
N SER A 119 12.64 6.87 -6.02
CA SER A 119 13.15 7.34 -4.72
C SER A 119 14.44 6.65 -4.29
N ALA A 120 14.56 5.34 -4.57
CA ALA A 120 15.77 4.59 -4.21
C ALA A 120 17.00 5.11 -4.99
N ILE A 121 16.85 5.34 -6.29
CA ILE A 121 17.92 5.86 -7.16
C ILE A 121 18.28 7.28 -6.70
N TYR A 122 17.28 8.14 -6.52
CA TYR A 122 17.46 9.53 -6.11
C TYR A 122 18.22 9.66 -4.78
N TRP A 123 17.89 8.83 -3.79
CA TRP A 123 18.59 8.87 -2.50
C TRP A 123 19.99 8.25 -2.55
N GLN A 124 20.21 7.24 -3.40
CA GLN A 124 21.55 6.68 -3.61
C GLN A 124 22.47 7.67 -4.32
N GLU A 125 21.97 8.43 -5.29
CA GLU A 125 22.73 9.54 -5.93
C GLU A 125 23.05 10.66 -4.93
N ALA A 126 22.18 10.86 -3.92
CA ALA A 126 22.46 11.77 -2.80
C ALA A 126 23.43 11.19 -1.75
N GLY A 127 23.99 9.98 -1.96
CA GLY A 127 25.01 9.37 -1.12
C GLY A 127 24.48 8.40 -0.05
N TYR A 128 23.18 8.07 -0.04
CA TYR A 128 22.62 7.09 0.91
C TYR A 128 22.91 5.67 0.47
N SER A 129 23.29 4.80 1.43
CA SER A 129 23.47 3.38 1.18
C SER A 129 22.13 2.69 0.88
N ALA A 130 22.16 1.55 0.17
CA ALA A 130 20.98 0.74 -0.07
C ALA A 130 20.28 0.29 1.23
N SER A 131 21.05 0.07 2.30
CA SER A 131 20.49 -0.21 3.64
C SER A 131 19.70 0.97 4.20
N ALA A 132 20.21 2.20 4.08
CA ALA A 132 19.52 3.40 4.53
C ALA A 132 18.20 3.60 3.78
N VAL A 133 18.22 3.37 2.46
CA VAL A 133 17.02 3.39 1.60
C VAL A 133 15.99 2.36 2.08
N GLY A 134 16.42 1.12 2.35
CA GLY A 134 15.54 0.07 2.87
C GLY A 134 14.90 0.44 4.21
N TYR A 135 15.65 1.06 5.13
CA TYR A 135 15.11 1.54 6.41
C TYR A 135 14.13 2.70 6.26
N LEU A 136 14.39 3.63 5.35
CA LEU A 136 13.46 4.71 5.03
C LEU A 136 12.12 4.16 4.49
N TRP A 137 12.16 3.19 3.59
CA TRP A 137 10.96 2.51 3.10
C TRP A 137 10.21 1.78 4.21
N SER A 138 10.93 1.04 5.07
CA SER A 138 10.35 0.35 6.23
C SER A 138 9.66 1.32 7.17
N LEU A 139 10.26 2.49 7.42
CA LEU A 139 9.68 3.53 8.27
C LEU A 139 8.33 4.02 7.74
N GLY A 140 8.20 4.20 6.42
CA GLY A 140 6.95 4.59 5.78
C GLY A 140 5.83 3.59 6.07
N VAL A 141 6.12 2.29 5.94
CA VAL A 141 5.13 1.23 6.20
C VAL A 141 4.82 1.08 7.69
N VAL A 142 5.81 1.24 8.58
CA VAL A 142 5.55 1.27 10.03
C VAL A 142 4.58 2.41 10.38
N ALA A 143 4.78 3.61 9.82
CA ALA A 143 3.87 4.72 10.01
C ALA A 143 2.44 4.42 9.50
N GLU A 144 2.30 3.73 8.35
CA GLU A 144 1.01 3.26 7.85
C GLU A 144 0.31 2.32 8.83
N VAL A 145 1.02 1.30 9.32
CA VAL A 145 0.48 0.32 10.27
C VAL A 145 -0.02 1.00 11.54
N VAL A 146 0.75 1.93 12.08
CA VAL A 146 0.36 2.70 13.28
C VAL A 146 -0.92 3.49 13.03
N ILE A 147 -1.01 4.19 11.90
CA ILE A 147 -2.20 4.98 11.56
C ILE A 147 -3.41 4.09 11.27
N PHE A 148 -3.26 2.95 10.61
CA PHE A 148 -4.35 1.99 10.45
C PHE A 148 -4.85 1.48 11.80
N ALA A 149 -3.97 1.10 12.71
CA ALA A 149 -4.34 0.64 14.05
C ALA A 149 -5.08 1.72 14.86
N LEU A 150 -4.68 2.98 14.71
CA LEU A 150 -5.29 4.10 15.40
C LEU A 150 -6.49 4.72 14.66
N SER A 151 -6.80 4.26 13.45
CA SER A 151 -7.74 4.91 12.53
C SER A 151 -9.14 5.10 13.12
N LYS A 152 -9.66 4.09 13.82
CA LYS A 152 -10.96 4.16 14.50
C LYS A 152 -10.99 5.25 15.60
N LYS A 153 -9.88 5.43 16.31
CA LYS A 153 -9.78 6.41 17.40
C LYS A 153 -9.58 7.83 16.85
N VAL A 154 -8.70 7.99 15.88
CA VAL A 154 -8.28 9.31 15.36
C VAL A 154 -9.28 9.86 14.34
N PHE A 155 -9.74 9.01 13.43
CA PHE A 155 -10.50 9.47 12.26
C PHE A 155 -12.00 9.14 12.32
N SER A 156 -12.52 8.64 13.45
CA SER A 156 -13.94 8.24 13.56
C SER A 156 -14.94 9.33 13.15
N ARG A 157 -14.61 10.59 13.38
CA ARG A 157 -15.48 11.76 13.15
C ARG A 157 -15.26 12.43 11.77
N PHE A 158 -14.24 12.04 11.04
CA PHE A 158 -13.90 12.67 9.75
C PHE A 158 -14.75 12.09 8.63
N SER A 159 -15.28 12.93 7.76
CA SER A 159 -15.91 12.51 6.52
C SER A 159 -14.87 12.08 5.47
N ALA A 160 -15.31 11.34 4.42
CA ALA A 160 -14.44 10.98 3.32
C ALA A 160 -13.80 12.20 2.64
N ARG A 161 -14.55 13.31 2.52
CA ARG A 161 -14.03 14.57 1.96
C ARG A 161 -12.91 15.16 2.80
N GLU A 162 -13.09 15.22 4.11
CA GLU A 162 -12.07 15.78 5.04
C GLU A 162 -10.79 14.93 5.02
N LEU A 163 -10.92 13.60 4.95
CA LEU A 163 -9.77 12.71 4.82
C LEU A 163 -9.04 12.91 3.49
N LEU A 164 -9.75 13.10 2.37
CA LEU A 164 -9.12 13.41 1.09
C LEU A 164 -8.38 14.75 1.13
N LEU A 165 -8.97 15.79 1.74
CA LEU A 165 -8.31 17.09 1.91
C LEU A 165 -7.06 16.97 2.79
N LEU A 166 -7.14 16.24 3.90
CA LEU A 166 -5.99 15.97 4.75
C LEU A 166 -4.88 15.25 3.99
N SER A 167 -5.24 14.22 3.21
CA SER A 167 -4.29 13.49 2.37
C SER A 167 -3.63 14.39 1.31
N ALA A 168 -4.39 15.28 0.69
CA ALA A 168 -3.87 16.24 -0.29
C ALA A 168 -2.89 17.23 0.36
N VAL A 169 -3.18 17.76 1.55
CA VAL A 169 -2.28 18.65 2.30
C VAL A 169 -1.00 17.90 2.67
N CYS A 170 -1.11 16.67 3.20
CA CYS A 170 0.06 15.83 3.48
C CYS A 170 0.88 15.58 2.20
N GLY A 171 0.21 15.36 1.07
CA GLY A 171 0.87 15.18 -0.24
C GLY A 171 1.65 16.42 -0.67
N LEU A 172 1.05 17.58 -0.61
CA LEU A 172 1.73 18.84 -0.94
C LEU A 172 2.99 19.04 -0.11
N ILE A 173 2.89 18.88 1.22
CA ILE A 173 4.05 19.02 2.12
C ILE A 173 5.10 17.97 1.77
N ARG A 174 4.70 16.71 1.65
CA ARG A 174 5.60 15.59 1.41
C ARG A 174 6.38 15.74 0.12
N TRP A 175 5.68 16.00 -1.00
CA TRP A 175 6.33 16.06 -2.30
C TRP A 175 7.20 17.32 -2.45
N THR A 176 6.78 18.44 -1.85
CA THR A 176 7.62 19.64 -1.79
C THR A 176 8.91 19.39 -1.00
N LEU A 177 8.83 18.76 0.17
CA LEU A 177 10.02 18.43 0.96
C LEU A 177 10.94 17.46 0.22
N MET A 178 10.40 16.43 -0.42
CA MET A 178 11.20 15.47 -1.19
C MET A 178 11.93 16.11 -2.37
N GLY A 179 11.32 17.08 -3.02
CA GLY A 179 11.96 17.83 -4.12
C GLY A 179 12.93 18.89 -3.65
N ALA A 180 12.75 19.42 -2.44
CA ALA A 180 13.57 20.53 -1.93
C ALA A 180 14.85 20.08 -1.23
N THR A 181 14.89 18.89 -0.64
CA THR A 181 16.03 18.46 0.18
C THR A 181 16.15 16.93 0.28
N THR A 182 17.41 16.48 0.37
CA THR A 182 17.77 15.09 0.66
C THR A 182 18.34 14.90 2.06
N ALA A 183 18.28 15.92 2.93
CA ALA A 183 18.79 15.81 4.30
C ALA A 183 17.95 14.79 5.10
N LEU A 184 18.64 13.90 5.83
CA LEU A 184 18.05 12.76 6.53
C LEU A 184 16.85 13.11 7.44
N PRO A 185 16.88 14.17 8.25
CA PRO A 185 15.73 14.53 9.10
C PRO A 185 14.45 14.77 8.28
N TRP A 186 14.58 15.44 7.14
CA TRP A 186 13.44 15.71 6.26
C TRP A 186 12.98 14.47 5.51
N LEU A 187 13.91 13.58 5.11
CA LEU A 187 13.54 12.28 4.55
C LEU A 187 12.72 11.45 5.56
N ILE A 188 13.12 11.44 6.84
CA ILE A 188 12.35 10.78 7.90
C ILE A 188 10.94 11.37 8.00
N VAL A 189 10.81 12.70 8.00
CA VAL A 189 9.50 13.38 8.00
C VAL A 189 8.66 12.98 6.79
N THR A 190 9.25 12.94 5.59
CA THR A 190 8.52 12.53 4.37
C THR A 190 8.08 11.08 4.42
N GLN A 191 8.83 10.18 5.09
CA GLN A 191 8.40 8.79 5.29
C GLN A 191 7.25 8.68 6.30
N ILE A 192 7.29 9.45 7.39
CA ILE A 192 6.15 9.50 8.33
C ILE A 192 4.92 10.07 7.63
N LEU A 193 5.05 11.12 6.82
CA LEU A 193 3.94 11.68 6.03
C LEU A 193 3.37 10.73 4.97
N HIS A 194 4.07 9.62 4.68
CA HIS A 194 3.55 8.57 3.79
C HIS A 194 2.21 8.01 4.28
N CYS A 195 2.03 7.82 5.58
CA CYS A 195 0.75 7.40 6.14
C CYS A 195 -0.37 8.40 5.84
N GLY A 196 -0.08 9.70 5.85
CA GLY A 196 -1.05 10.76 5.48
C GLY A 196 -1.45 10.69 4.01
N THR A 197 -0.49 10.43 3.12
CA THR A 197 -0.76 10.38 1.67
C THR A 197 -1.38 9.05 1.22
N PHE A 198 -0.98 7.95 1.81
CA PHE A 198 -1.42 6.61 1.43
C PHE A 198 -2.58 6.11 2.29
N THR A 199 -2.36 5.95 3.60
CA THR A 199 -3.35 5.35 4.51
C THR A 199 -4.60 6.21 4.64
N VAL A 200 -4.44 7.54 4.82
CA VAL A 200 -5.59 8.44 4.97
C VAL A 200 -6.41 8.50 3.68
N CYS A 201 -5.77 8.52 2.51
CA CYS A 201 -6.45 8.43 1.22
C CYS A 201 -7.21 7.09 1.08
N HIS A 202 -6.61 5.98 1.49
CA HIS A 202 -7.26 4.67 1.47
C HIS A 202 -8.48 4.63 2.41
N LEU A 203 -8.36 5.16 3.63
CA LEU A 203 -9.49 5.27 4.56
C LEU A 203 -10.62 6.14 4.01
N ALA A 204 -10.28 7.22 3.29
CA ALA A 204 -11.28 8.05 2.61
C ALA A 204 -12.02 7.25 1.52
N ALA A 205 -11.28 6.45 0.75
CA ALA A 205 -11.86 5.59 -0.28
C ALA A 205 -12.83 4.55 0.32
N MET A 206 -12.41 3.88 1.38
CA MET A 206 -13.24 2.88 2.09
C MET A 206 -14.48 3.47 2.77
N ARG A 207 -14.49 4.78 3.07
CA ARG A 207 -15.67 5.47 3.64
C ARG A 207 -16.62 6.00 2.58
N TYR A 208 -16.14 6.18 1.37
CA TYR A 208 -16.97 6.68 0.27
C TYR A 208 -17.83 5.57 -0.35
N ILE A 209 -17.32 4.34 -0.36
CA ILE A 209 -18.01 3.14 -0.86
C ILE A 209 -18.98 2.62 0.17
#